data_8a52055c05024385362c4c571567ec73
#
_entry.id   8a52055c05024385362c4c571567ec73
#
_cell.length_a   1.000
_cell.length_b   1.000
_cell.length_c   1.000
_cell.angle_alpha   90.00
_cell.angle_beta   90.00
_cell.angle_gamma   90.00
#
_symmetry.space_group_name_H-M   'P 1'
#
loop_
_entity.id
_entity.type
_entity.pdbx_description
1 polymer ?
#
loop_
_entity_poly.entity_id
_entity_poly.type
_entity_poly.pdbx_seq_one_letter_code
_entity_poly.pdbx_strand_id
1 'polypeptide(L)'
;PEDKIIWDVGHQAYTHKLLTGRRDGFEALRQYHGMSGFPKRKESNCDAFDTGHSSTSISAGLGLVKARDIKGEAHTVVSVIGDGSLTGGMAYEAMNNAAKIESNFIIVLNDNNMSISENVGGVSKYLNNIRTAKSYQGLKKSVYDALLSSPRGEDVVSGIRKAKNSVKQLVIPGMFF
;
A
#
# COMPACT_ATOMS: atom_id res chain seq x y z
N PRO A 1 -1.90 11.08 -15.65
CA PRO A 1 -2.61 11.30 -14.39
C PRO A 1 -1.78 12.25 -13.52
N GLU A 2 -2.42 13.24 -12.93
CA GLU A 2 -1.76 14.24 -12.11
C GLU A 2 -1.44 13.68 -10.72
N ASP A 3 -2.34 12.85 -10.17
CA ASP A 3 -2.17 12.23 -8.86
C ASP A 3 -0.92 11.35 -8.77
N LYS A 4 -0.30 11.33 -7.60
CA LYS A 4 0.96 10.62 -7.34
C LYS A 4 0.74 9.51 -6.32
N ILE A 5 1.08 8.29 -6.69
CA ILE A 5 1.06 7.14 -5.77
C ILE A 5 2.49 6.67 -5.53
N ILE A 6 2.89 6.60 -4.27
CA ILE A 6 4.19 6.13 -3.84
C ILE A 6 4.02 4.81 -3.08
N TRP A 7 4.64 3.76 -3.57
CA TRP A 7 4.62 2.44 -2.97
C TRP A 7 5.84 2.24 -2.07
N ASP A 8 5.62 1.83 -0.85
CA ASP A 8 6.73 1.44 0.03
C ASP A 8 7.33 0.12 -0.42
N VAL A 9 8.64 0.02 -0.50
CA VAL A 9 9.39 -1.07 -1.15
C VAL A 9 8.98 -1.23 -2.62
N GLY A 10 7.70 -1.47 -2.88
CA GLY A 10 7.11 -1.59 -4.22
C GLY A 10 6.97 -3.02 -4.74
N HIS A 11 7.35 -4.05 -3.98
CA HIS A 11 7.16 -5.46 -4.37
C HIS A 11 5.68 -5.86 -4.48
N GLN A 12 4.77 -5.09 -3.89
CA GLN A 12 3.31 -5.29 -3.94
C GLN A 12 2.63 -4.46 -5.04
N ALA A 13 3.39 -3.72 -5.85
CA ALA A 13 2.86 -2.80 -6.87
C ALA A 13 2.53 -3.49 -8.21
N TYR A 14 2.37 -4.81 -8.26
CA TYR A 14 2.08 -5.52 -9.50
C TYR A 14 0.70 -5.15 -10.06
N THR A 15 -0.31 -5.02 -9.22
CA THR A 15 -1.63 -4.55 -9.63
C THR A 15 -1.55 -3.15 -10.25
N HIS A 16 -0.76 -2.25 -9.66
CA HIS A 16 -0.51 -0.92 -10.23
C HIS A 16 0.14 -1.01 -11.62
N LYS A 17 1.13 -1.88 -11.82
CA LYS A 17 1.75 -2.11 -13.13
C LYS A 17 0.75 -2.64 -14.15
N LEU A 18 -0.12 -3.59 -13.76
CA LEU A 18 -1.17 -4.11 -14.63
C LEU A 18 -2.16 -3.02 -15.05
N LEU A 19 -2.65 -2.23 -14.09
CA LEU A 19 -3.61 -1.15 -14.32
C LEU A 19 -3.03 0.02 -15.13
N THR A 20 -1.72 0.17 -15.13
CA THR A 20 -1.01 1.22 -15.88
C THR A 20 -0.45 0.72 -17.22
N GLY A 21 -0.99 -0.36 -17.76
CA GLY A 21 -0.76 -0.83 -19.13
C GLY A 21 0.50 -1.67 -19.34
N ARG A 22 1.11 -2.20 -18.28
CA ARG A 22 2.36 -2.98 -18.38
C ARG A 22 2.15 -4.50 -18.31
N ARG A 23 0.97 -5.00 -18.67
CA ARG A 23 0.62 -6.41 -18.60
C ARG A 23 1.60 -7.31 -19.36
N ASP A 24 1.94 -6.93 -20.57
CA ASP A 24 2.79 -7.75 -21.46
C ASP A 24 4.23 -7.86 -20.97
N GLY A 25 4.69 -6.90 -20.14
CA GLY A 25 6.01 -6.92 -19.52
C GLY A 25 6.19 -7.97 -18.42
N PHE A 26 5.10 -8.62 -17.97
CA PHE A 26 5.17 -9.61 -16.88
C PHE A 26 5.89 -10.90 -17.26
N GLU A 27 5.97 -11.25 -18.55
CA GLU A 27 6.76 -12.40 -19.02
C GLU A 27 8.26 -12.24 -18.72
N ALA A 28 8.75 -11.00 -18.72
CA ALA A 28 10.15 -10.68 -18.41
C ALA A 28 10.31 -10.00 -17.05
N LEU A 29 9.35 -10.15 -16.14
CA LEU A 29 9.39 -9.54 -14.80
C LEU A 29 10.64 -10.01 -14.04
N ARG A 30 11.41 -9.06 -13.50
CA ARG A 30 12.65 -9.29 -12.74
C ARG A 30 13.79 -9.96 -13.53
N GLN A 31 13.66 -10.11 -14.83
CA GLN A 31 14.74 -10.61 -15.68
C GLN A 31 15.69 -9.48 -16.11
N TYR A 32 16.89 -9.85 -16.55
CA TYR A 32 17.86 -8.90 -17.09
C TYR A 32 17.28 -8.20 -18.33
N HIS A 33 17.36 -6.89 -18.38
CA HIS A 33 16.65 -6.02 -19.34
C HIS A 33 15.13 -6.13 -19.37
N GLY A 34 14.51 -6.90 -18.49
CA GLY A 34 13.07 -7.01 -18.35
C GLY A 34 12.45 -5.93 -17.45
N MET A 35 11.16 -6.08 -17.20
CA MET A 35 10.41 -5.18 -16.32
C MET A 35 10.90 -5.32 -14.86
N SER A 36 11.12 -4.19 -14.18
CA SER A 36 11.50 -4.15 -12.78
C SER A 36 10.42 -4.77 -11.88
N GLY A 37 10.82 -5.46 -10.82
CA GLY A 37 9.92 -5.89 -9.75
C GLY A 37 9.39 -4.74 -8.88
N PHE A 38 9.87 -3.51 -9.07
CA PHE A 38 9.52 -2.31 -8.33
C PHE A 38 9.07 -1.20 -9.27
N PRO A 39 8.27 -0.22 -8.81
CA PRO A 39 7.99 0.99 -9.58
C PRO A 39 9.26 1.71 -10.00
N LYS A 40 9.30 2.12 -11.27
CA LYS A 40 10.42 2.85 -11.88
C LYS A 40 9.91 3.93 -12.81
N ARG A 41 10.27 5.19 -12.56
CA ARG A 41 9.88 6.35 -13.39
C ARG A 41 10.26 6.20 -14.87
N LYS A 42 11.35 5.48 -15.15
CA LYS A 42 11.76 5.18 -16.54
C LYS A 42 10.83 4.20 -17.26
N GLU A 43 10.01 3.43 -16.53
CA GLU A 43 9.09 2.47 -17.12
C GLU A 43 7.69 3.06 -17.38
N SER A 44 7.26 4.02 -16.57
CA SER A 44 5.94 4.61 -16.69
C SER A 44 5.86 5.98 -16.01
N ASN A 45 5.15 6.91 -16.64
CA ASN A 45 4.80 8.21 -16.04
C ASN A 45 3.84 8.08 -14.85
N CYS A 46 3.23 6.89 -14.67
CA CYS A 46 2.40 6.58 -13.50
C CYS A 46 3.22 6.22 -12.27
N ASP A 47 4.51 5.96 -12.41
CA ASP A 47 5.42 5.66 -11.30
C ASP A 47 6.02 6.98 -10.78
N ALA A 48 5.47 7.49 -9.69
CA ALA A 48 5.86 8.79 -9.15
C ALA A 48 7.27 8.79 -8.50
N PHE A 49 7.76 7.62 -8.09
CA PHE A 49 9.03 7.47 -7.37
C PHE A 49 9.69 6.12 -7.66
N ASP A 50 11.03 6.10 -7.74
CA ASP A 50 11.78 4.86 -7.87
C ASP A 50 11.92 4.20 -6.51
N THR A 51 11.21 3.10 -6.31
CA THR A 51 11.14 2.41 -5.03
C THR A 51 12.00 1.17 -4.97
N GLY A 52 12.13 0.58 -3.79
CA GLY A 52 12.91 -0.64 -3.52
C GLY A 52 13.31 -0.78 -2.05
N HIS A 53 13.54 0.33 -1.36
CA HIS A 53 13.86 0.35 0.06
C HIS A 53 12.61 0.51 0.92
N SER A 54 12.57 -0.14 2.08
CA SER A 54 11.47 -0.02 3.05
C SER A 54 11.47 1.33 3.77
N SER A 55 10.31 1.72 4.29
CA SER A 55 10.08 2.89 5.16
C SER A 55 10.25 4.25 4.48
N THR A 56 10.33 4.31 3.14
CA THR A 56 10.64 5.54 2.40
C THR A 56 9.41 6.25 1.84
N SER A 57 8.27 5.56 1.69
CA SER A 57 7.11 6.07 0.95
C SER A 57 6.49 7.32 1.55
N ILE A 58 6.39 7.38 2.88
CA ILE A 58 5.77 8.54 3.57
C ILE A 58 6.68 9.77 3.43
N SER A 59 7.99 9.61 3.59
CA SER A 59 8.95 10.71 3.43
C SER A 59 8.96 11.24 2.00
N ALA A 60 9.00 10.35 1.01
CA ALA A 60 8.94 10.73 -0.41
C ALA A 60 7.60 11.41 -0.75
N GLY A 61 6.47 10.86 -0.24
CA GLY A 61 5.15 11.46 -0.40
C GLY A 61 5.04 12.85 0.20
N LEU A 62 5.58 13.03 1.42
CA LEU A 62 5.64 14.33 2.07
C LEU A 62 6.41 15.36 1.23
N GLY A 63 7.53 14.95 0.64
CA GLY A 63 8.30 15.80 -0.27
C GLY A 63 7.49 16.22 -1.51
N LEU A 64 6.73 15.29 -2.11
CA LEU A 64 5.85 15.59 -3.23
C LEU A 64 4.68 16.51 -2.85
N VAL A 65 4.11 16.34 -1.66
CA VAL A 65 3.07 17.23 -1.12
C VAL A 65 3.63 18.64 -0.99
N LYS A 66 4.79 18.80 -0.37
CA LYS A 66 5.44 20.12 -0.24
C LYS A 66 5.75 20.77 -1.58
N ALA A 67 6.25 20.00 -2.54
CA ALA A 67 6.54 20.47 -3.89
C ALA A 67 5.25 20.93 -4.61
N ARG A 68 4.16 20.16 -4.50
CA ARG A 68 2.84 20.52 -5.03
C ARG A 68 2.33 21.82 -4.44
N ASP A 69 2.37 21.96 -3.10
CA ASP A 69 1.86 23.14 -2.41
C ASP A 69 2.65 24.41 -2.78
N ILE A 70 3.98 24.31 -2.87
CA ILE A 70 4.85 25.42 -3.31
C ILE A 70 4.53 25.85 -4.74
N LYS A 71 4.19 24.89 -5.62
CA LYS A 71 3.82 25.16 -7.01
C LYS A 71 2.37 25.65 -7.20
N GLY A 72 1.54 25.55 -6.16
CA GLY A 72 0.11 25.85 -6.25
C GLY A 72 -0.68 24.81 -7.07
N GLU A 73 -0.17 23.59 -7.18
CA GLU A 73 -0.85 22.47 -7.85
C GLU A 73 -1.86 21.79 -6.90
N ALA A 74 -2.88 21.10 -7.43
CA ALA A 74 -3.98 20.55 -6.64
C ALA A 74 -4.11 19.01 -6.68
N HIS A 75 -3.15 18.30 -7.26
CA HIS A 75 -3.20 16.84 -7.37
C HIS A 75 -3.08 16.14 -6.01
N THR A 76 -3.63 14.93 -5.90
CA THR A 76 -3.56 14.12 -4.70
C THR A 76 -2.23 13.35 -4.63
N VAL A 77 -1.67 13.26 -3.44
CA VAL A 77 -0.50 12.41 -3.15
C VAL A 77 -0.91 11.31 -2.19
N VAL A 78 -0.62 10.06 -2.56
CA VAL A 78 -0.95 8.87 -1.78
C VAL A 78 0.32 8.08 -1.53
N SER A 79 0.62 7.78 -0.27
CA SER A 79 1.69 6.85 0.12
C SER A 79 1.07 5.55 0.61
N VAL A 80 1.48 4.41 0.04
CA VAL A 80 1.04 3.08 0.44
C VAL A 80 2.18 2.38 1.14
N ILE A 81 1.99 2.04 2.41
CA ILE A 81 3.01 1.42 3.26
C ILE A 81 2.48 0.15 3.92
N GLY A 82 3.31 -0.90 3.98
CA GLY A 82 3.00 -2.12 4.72
C GLY A 82 3.32 -1.99 6.21
N ASP A 83 2.69 -2.82 7.03
CA ASP A 83 2.89 -2.90 8.48
C ASP A 83 4.36 -3.16 8.86
N GLY A 84 5.05 -4.05 8.14
CA GLY A 84 6.47 -4.31 8.33
C GLY A 84 7.35 -3.09 8.03
N SER A 85 7.07 -2.39 6.94
CA SER A 85 7.81 -1.17 6.56
C SER A 85 7.55 0.00 7.52
N LEU A 86 6.38 0.03 8.16
CA LEU A 86 6.04 1.05 9.15
C LEU A 86 6.89 0.94 10.44
N THR A 87 7.62 -0.16 10.65
CA THR A 87 8.51 -0.29 11.81
C THR A 87 9.80 0.53 11.70
N GLY A 88 10.12 1.05 10.53
CA GLY A 88 11.33 1.84 10.31
C GLY A 88 11.25 3.28 10.81
N GLY A 89 12.33 3.80 11.38
CA GLY A 89 12.39 5.13 11.99
C GLY A 89 12.05 6.27 11.01
N MET A 90 12.45 6.16 9.75
CA MET A 90 12.14 7.16 8.72
C MET A 90 10.63 7.35 8.51
N ALA A 91 9.84 6.27 8.59
CA ALA A 91 8.39 6.35 8.49
C ALA A 91 7.79 7.17 9.63
N TYR A 92 8.28 6.98 10.87
CA TYR A 92 7.82 7.76 12.04
C TYR A 92 8.21 9.21 11.95
N GLU A 93 9.43 9.50 11.56
CA GLU A 93 9.90 10.86 11.37
C GLU A 93 9.07 11.60 10.32
N ALA A 94 8.78 10.94 9.20
CA ALA A 94 7.94 11.49 8.14
C ALA A 94 6.50 11.71 8.62
N MET A 95 5.89 10.77 9.37
CA MET A 95 4.55 10.94 9.93
C MET A 95 4.49 12.10 10.93
N ASN A 96 5.50 12.22 11.80
CA ASN A 96 5.59 13.33 12.75
C ASN A 96 5.65 14.70 12.04
N ASN A 97 6.37 14.77 10.92
CA ASN A 97 6.41 15.97 10.09
C ASN A 97 5.11 16.18 9.31
N ALA A 98 4.49 15.10 8.79
CA ALA A 98 3.22 15.16 8.07
C ALA A 98 2.06 15.67 8.95
N ALA A 99 2.07 15.35 10.24
CA ALA A 99 1.06 15.82 11.19
C ALA A 99 0.98 17.33 11.35
N LYS A 100 2.01 18.06 10.90
CA LYS A 100 2.07 19.54 10.96
C LYS A 100 1.61 20.23 9.68
N ILE A 101 1.34 19.46 8.62
CA ILE A 101 0.90 20.05 7.35
C ILE A 101 -0.62 19.96 7.24
N GLU A 102 -1.24 21.08 6.95
CA GLU A 102 -2.67 21.20 6.63
C GLU A 102 -2.87 21.03 5.12
N SER A 103 -2.45 19.87 4.59
CA SER A 103 -2.45 19.62 3.15
C SER A 103 -3.03 18.24 2.83
N ASN A 104 -3.59 18.10 1.63
CA ASN A 104 -4.14 16.81 1.17
C ASN A 104 -3.02 15.79 0.94
N PHE A 105 -2.82 14.94 1.92
CA PHE A 105 -1.88 13.81 1.88
C PHE A 105 -2.56 12.56 2.43
N ILE A 106 -2.62 11.50 1.65
CA ILE A 106 -3.25 10.24 2.02
C ILE A 106 -2.17 9.21 2.32
N ILE A 107 -2.21 8.63 3.51
CA ILE A 107 -1.34 7.52 3.91
C ILE A 107 -2.21 6.28 4.05
N VAL A 108 -1.96 5.27 3.23
CA VAL A 108 -2.65 3.98 3.25
C VAL A 108 -1.77 2.96 3.94
N LEU A 109 -2.15 2.53 5.13
CA LEU A 109 -1.53 1.41 5.82
C LEU A 109 -2.15 0.10 5.34
N ASN A 110 -1.35 -0.74 4.68
CA ASN A 110 -1.73 -2.08 4.28
C ASN A 110 -1.23 -3.10 5.32
N ASP A 111 -2.09 -3.44 6.26
CA ASP A 111 -1.80 -4.44 7.30
C ASP A 111 -2.47 -5.77 6.95
N ASN A 112 -1.66 -6.74 6.53
CA ASN A 112 -2.09 -8.09 6.22
C ASN A 112 -1.50 -9.15 7.17
N ASN A 113 -0.82 -8.73 8.24
CA ASN A 113 -0.06 -9.57 9.18
C ASN A 113 1.01 -10.45 8.49
N MET A 114 1.49 -10.04 7.34
CA MET A 114 2.49 -10.77 6.57
C MET A 114 3.76 -9.94 6.48
N SER A 115 4.62 -10.09 7.47
CA SER A 115 6.01 -9.68 7.41
C SER A 115 6.92 -10.93 7.42
N ILE A 116 8.17 -10.78 7.00
CA ILE A 116 9.18 -11.86 6.98
C ILE A 116 9.45 -12.39 8.39
N SER A 117 9.31 -11.52 9.40
CA SER A 117 9.37 -11.86 10.83
C SER A 117 8.22 -11.17 11.56
N GLU A 118 7.94 -11.58 12.79
CA GLU A 118 6.94 -10.90 13.61
C GLU A 118 7.28 -9.40 13.76
N ASN A 119 6.28 -8.56 13.57
CA ASN A 119 6.44 -7.12 13.74
C ASN A 119 6.74 -6.83 15.22
N VAL A 120 7.89 -6.23 15.45
CA VAL A 120 8.36 -5.86 16.81
C VAL A 120 8.11 -4.37 17.08
N GLY A 121 7.92 -4.05 18.35
CA GLY A 121 7.84 -2.68 18.84
C GLY A 121 6.45 -2.22 19.28
N GLY A 122 6.43 -1.06 19.96
CA GLY A 122 5.21 -0.52 20.57
C GLY A 122 4.13 -0.15 19.57
N VAL A 123 4.50 0.26 18.36
CA VAL A 123 3.52 0.65 17.31
C VAL A 123 2.83 -0.56 16.71
N SER A 124 3.54 -1.67 16.48
CA SER A 124 2.91 -2.93 16.06
C SER A 124 1.89 -3.39 17.10
N LYS A 125 2.23 -3.26 18.37
CA LYS A 125 1.32 -3.54 19.49
C LYS A 125 0.11 -2.59 19.51
N TYR A 126 0.34 -1.31 19.27
CA TYR A 126 -0.71 -0.29 19.19
C TYR A 126 -1.65 -0.53 18.01
N LEU A 127 -1.13 -0.81 16.81
CA LEU A 127 -1.93 -1.13 15.62
C LEU A 127 -2.75 -2.41 15.83
N ASN A 128 -2.15 -3.42 16.48
CA ASN A 128 -2.87 -4.64 16.83
C ASN A 128 -4.02 -4.35 17.81
N ASN A 129 -3.82 -3.48 18.78
CA ASN A 129 -4.86 -3.04 19.72
C ASN A 129 -6.00 -2.29 19.01
N ILE A 130 -5.68 -1.38 18.07
CA ILE A 130 -6.70 -0.70 17.24
C ILE A 130 -7.50 -1.72 16.44
N ARG A 131 -6.84 -2.67 15.80
CA ARG A 131 -7.49 -3.69 14.98
C ARG A 131 -8.42 -4.62 15.81
N THR A 132 -8.04 -4.90 17.04
CA THR A 132 -8.84 -5.75 17.96
C THR A 132 -9.88 -4.94 18.73
N ALA A 133 -9.86 -3.63 18.66
CA ALA A 133 -10.83 -2.78 19.35
C ALA A 133 -12.26 -3.06 18.90
N LYS A 134 -13.20 -3.11 19.87
CA LYS A 134 -14.63 -3.40 19.60
C LYS A 134 -15.25 -2.44 18.58
N SER A 135 -14.85 -1.17 18.60
CA SER A 135 -15.32 -0.14 17.65
C SER A 135 -14.89 -0.44 16.21
N TYR A 136 -13.65 -0.89 15.99
CA TYR A 136 -13.17 -1.28 14.66
C TYR A 136 -13.87 -2.55 14.14
N GLN A 137 -14.07 -3.53 15.01
CA GLN A 137 -14.80 -4.75 14.65
C GLN A 137 -16.29 -4.45 14.37
N GLY A 138 -16.88 -3.53 15.11
CA GLY A 138 -18.24 -3.05 14.87
C GLY A 138 -18.38 -2.36 13.52
N LEU A 139 -17.47 -1.44 13.19
CA LEU A 139 -17.43 -0.77 11.88
C LEU A 139 -17.25 -1.78 10.73
N LYS A 140 -16.31 -2.71 10.88
CA LYS A 140 -16.08 -3.78 9.90
C LYS A 140 -17.33 -4.63 9.68
N LYS A 141 -18.05 -4.96 10.75
CA LYS A 141 -19.31 -5.70 10.68
C LYS A 141 -20.39 -4.86 9.97
N SER A 142 -20.54 -3.59 10.31
CA SER A 142 -21.52 -2.69 9.67
C SER A 142 -21.26 -2.52 8.18
N VAL A 143 -20.03 -2.36 7.77
CA VAL A 143 -19.64 -2.30 6.34
C VAL A 143 -19.93 -3.63 5.64
N TYR A 144 -19.65 -4.75 6.29
CA TYR A 144 -19.93 -6.07 5.76
C TYR A 144 -21.44 -6.31 5.58
N ASP A 145 -22.22 -5.94 6.59
CA ASP A 145 -23.70 -6.08 6.59
C ASP A 145 -24.33 -5.15 5.53
N ALA A 146 -23.80 -3.92 5.37
CA ALA A 146 -24.21 -2.99 4.31
C ALA A 146 -23.89 -3.51 2.90
N LEU A 147 -22.75 -4.18 2.70
CA LEU A 147 -22.42 -4.83 1.43
C LEU A 147 -23.35 -6.00 1.14
N LEU A 148 -23.68 -6.82 2.13
CA LEU A 148 -24.59 -7.96 1.97
C LEU A 148 -26.04 -7.53 1.69
N SER A 149 -26.48 -6.37 2.17
CA SER A 149 -27.81 -5.81 1.90
C SER A 149 -27.97 -5.26 0.46
N SER A 150 -26.90 -5.18 -0.31
CA SER A 150 -26.93 -4.77 -1.73
C SER A 150 -27.32 -5.97 -2.63
N PRO A 151 -28.09 -5.77 -3.72
CA PRO A 151 -28.53 -6.85 -4.62
C PRO A 151 -27.39 -7.66 -5.29
N ARG A 152 -26.16 -7.18 -5.25
CA ARG A 152 -24.94 -7.85 -5.72
C ARG A 152 -23.89 -8.06 -4.61
N GLY A 153 -24.28 -7.82 -3.36
CA GLY A 153 -23.36 -7.82 -2.23
C GLY A 153 -22.76 -9.20 -1.93
N GLU A 154 -23.53 -10.26 -2.08
CA GLU A 154 -23.06 -11.64 -1.88
C GLU A 154 -22.00 -12.04 -2.88
N ASP A 155 -22.14 -11.66 -4.16
CA ASP A 155 -21.18 -11.95 -5.22
C ASP A 155 -19.86 -11.19 -4.98
N VAL A 156 -19.94 -9.93 -4.58
CA VAL A 156 -18.78 -9.10 -4.25
C VAL A 156 -18.03 -9.65 -3.04
N VAL A 157 -18.75 -9.98 -1.97
CA VAL A 157 -18.13 -10.56 -0.76
C VAL A 157 -17.55 -11.94 -1.01
N SER A 158 -18.22 -12.78 -1.81
CA SER A 158 -17.72 -14.11 -2.19
C SER A 158 -16.48 -13.99 -3.08
N GLY A 159 -16.45 -13.04 -4.02
CA GLY A 159 -15.30 -12.72 -4.87
C GLY A 159 -14.09 -12.27 -4.06
N ILE A 160 -14.29 -11.35 -3.10
CA ILE A 160 -13.23 -10.89 -2.19
C ILE A 160 -12.71 -12.06 -1.32
N ARG A 161 -13.57 -12.93 -0.80
CA ARG A 161 -13.16 -14.12 -0.04
C ARG A 161 -12.36 -15.09 -0.89
N LYS A 162 -12.82 -15.39 -2.12
CA LYS A 162 -12.11 -16.28 -3.05
C LYS A 162 -10.74 -15.71 -3.41
N ALA A 163 -10.66 -14.43 -3.78
CA ALA A 163 -9.39 -13.75 -4.07
C ALA A 163 -8.44 -13.78 -2.87
N LYS A 164 -8.91 -13.47 -1.67
CA LYS A 164 -8.10 -13.53 -0.44
C LYS A 164 -7.60 -14.95 -0.14
N ASN A 165 -8.43 -15.98 -0.34
CA ASN A 165 -8.04 -17.37 -0.10
C ASN A 165 -7.08 -17.88 -1.17
N SER A 166 -7.27 -17.49 -2.45
CA SER A 166 -6.34 -17.84 -3.53
C SER A 166 -4.97 -17.20 -3.34
N VAL A 167 -4.92 -15.94 -2.92
CA VAL A 167 -3.67 -15.26 -2.56
C VAL A 167 -3.01 -15.93 -1.34
N LYS A 168 -3.78 -16.33 -0.32
CA LYS A 168 -3.24 -17.09 0.82
C LYS A 168 -2.63 -18.43 0.41
N GLN A 169 -3.24 -19.15 -0.53
CA GLN A 169 -2.71 -20.43 -1.02
C GLN A 169 -1.45 -20.26 -1.88
N LEU A 170 -1.33 -19.15 -2.62
CA LEU A 170 -0.14 -18.80 -3.40
C LEU A 170 1.04 -18.32 -2.54
N VAL A 171 0.80 -17.88 -1.32
CA VAL A 171 1.79 -17.33 -0.38
C VAL A 171 1.98 -18.24 0.83
N ILE A 172 1.81 -19.56 0.68
CA ILE A 172 2.15 -20.51 1.76
C ILE A 172 3.68 -20.53 1.93
N PRO A 173 4.20 -20.24 3.14
CA PRO A 173 5.64 -20.05 3.38
C PRO A 173 6.52 -21.26 3.08
N GLY A 174 5.97 -22.44 2.92
CA GLY A 174 6.72 -23.67 2.65
C GLY A 174 7.16 -23.88 1.21
N MET A 175 6.82 -22.97 0.28
CA MET A 175 7.09 -23.16 -1.15
C MET A 175 8.21 -22.26 -1.70
N PHE A 176 8.79 -21.36 -0.89
CA PHE A 176 9.79 -20.39 -1.34
C PHE A 176 11.09 -20.38 -0.53
N PHE A 177 11.28 -21.37 0.38
CA PHE A 177 12.56 -21.55 1.09
C PHE A 177 12.89 -23.04 1.17
#